data_964984e400bb79941d1ecd4a16788dc1
#
_entry.id   964984e400bb79941d1ecd4a16788dc1
#
_cell.length_a   1.000
_cell.length_b   1.000
_cell.length_c   1.000
_cell.angle_alpha   90.00
_cell.angle_beta   90.00
_cell.angle_gamma   90.00
#
_symmetry.space_group_name_H-M   'P 1'
#
loop_
_entity.id
_entity.type
_entity.pdbx_description
1 polymer ?
#
loop_
_entity_poly.entity_id
_entity_poly.type
_entity_poly.pdbx_seq_one_letter_code
_entity_poly.pdbx_strand_id
1 'polypeptide(L)'
;VLVNGSACIGHGACAAACPHDAIQLVFGTEKRGIDIPSVTPEFESNVAGLFIAGELGGMGLIRKAAEQGRQAIEAIRKRGRGDQDYDVVIVGCGPAGLSAGLAAMEHKLRYKLIEQEDSLGGAVFHYPRNKVAMTAPVQLALVGKVKFGEVKKEKLLDFWLDVVRRTGLKVAFRECMQAIERDGGGFVVCTATQRYRTRSVLLAM
;
A
#
# COMPACT_ATOMS: atom_id res chain seq x y z
N VAL A 1 29.38 16.72 -20.27
CA VAL A 1 28.57 17.56 -19.36
C VAL A 1 28.68 16.98 -17.97
N LEU A 2 29.17 17.77 -17.02
CA LEU A 2 29.21 17.33 -15.62
C LEU A 2 27.98 17.88 -14.91
N VAL A 3 27.12 16.98 -14.40
CA VAL A 3 25.92 17.37 -13.65
C VAL A 3 26.26 17.34 -12.15
N ASN A 4 26.08 18.48 -11.46
CA ASN A 4 26.17 18.50 -10.02
C ASN A 4 24.86 17.95 -9.43
N GLY A 5 24.90 16.71 -8.95
CA GLY A 5 23.72 16.00 -8.46
C GLY A 5 23.05 16.64 -7.23
N SER A 6 23.81 17.42 -6.42
CA SER A 6 23.26 18.13 -5.26
C SER A 6 22.51 19.41 -5.64
N ALA A 7 22.81 20.00 -6.80
CA ALA A 7 22.16 21.21 -7.32
C ALA A 7 21.10 20.90 -8.40
N CYS A 8 21.05 19.67 -8.89
CA CYS A 8 20.12 19.26 -9.94
C CYS A 8 18.74 18.98 -9.35
N ILE A 9 17.71 19.69 -9.83
CA ILE A 9 16.30 19.49 -9.44
C ILE A 9 15.54 18.56 -10.39
N GLY A 10 16.20 18.00 -11.42
CA GLY A 10 15.63 17.01 -12.32
C GLY A 10 14.55 17.51 -13.29
N HIS A 11 14.44 18.83 -13.53
CA HIS A 11 13.32 19.40 -14.30
C HIS A 11 13.48 19.33 -15.84
N GLY A 12 14.62 18.83 -16.34
CA GLY A 12 14.80 18.53 -17.75
C GLY A 12 15.15 19.70 -18.68
N ALA A 13 15.25 20.95 -18.20
CA ALA A 13 15.57 22.10 -19.05
C ALA A 13 16.95 21.98 -19.76
N CYS A 14 17.90 21.27 -19.16
CA CYS A 14 19.21 21.01 -19.79
C CYS A 14 19.07 20.12 -21.04
N ALA A 15 18.18 19.15 -21.05
CA ALA A 15 17.91 18.32 -22.23
C ALA A 15 17.23 19.15 -23.33
N ALA A 16 16.21 19.92 -22.96
CA ALA A 16 15.49 20.79 -23.89
C ALA A 16 16.37 21.90 -24.49
N ALA A 17 17.38 22.39 -23.76
CA ALA A 17 18.31 23.41 -24.21
C ALA A 17 19.55 22.84 -24.92
N CYS A 18 19.71 21.53 -25.04
CA CYS A 18 20.87 20.91 -25.66
C CYS A 18 20.79 21.02 -27.20
N PRO A 19 21.68 21.80 -27.87
CA PRO A 19 21.59 22.00 -29.33
C PRO A 19 21.96 20.75 -30.13
N HIS A 20 22.51 19.74 -29.49
CA HIS A 20 22.97 18.49 -30.10
C HIS A 20 22.14 17.27 -29.71
N ASP A 21 21.04 17.48 -28.98
CA ASP A 21 20.16 16.41 -28.48
C ASP A 21 20.92 15.29 -27.74
N ALA A 22 22.07 15.67 -27.11
CA ALA A 22 23.01 14.73 -26.51
C ALA A 22 22.71 14.43 -25.03
N ILE A 23 21.59 14.97 -24.50
CA ILE A 23 21.19 14.75 -23.10
C ILE A 23 19.89 13.98 -23.08
N GLN A 24 19.96 12.73 -22.69
CA GLN A 24 18.80 11.90 -22.43
C GLN A 24 18.42 11.97 -20.96
N LEU A 25 17.12 12.23 -20.68
CA LEU A 25 16.59 12.16 -19.35
C LEU A 25 16.31 10.69 -19.01
N VAL A 26 16.95 10.21 -17.96
CA VAL A 26 16.68 8.89 -17.37
C VAL A 26 16.08 9.09 -15.98
N PHE A 27 15.01 8.38 -15.68
CA PHE A 27 14.44 8.39 -14.35
C PHE A 27 15.28 7.49 -13.44
N GLY A 28 15.85 8.10 -12.39
CA GLY A 28 16.74 7.42 -11.46
C GLY A 28 18.21 7.69 -11.73
N THR A 29 19.05 7.29 -10.78
CA THR A 29 20.51 7.25 -10.94
C THR A 29 20.93 5.80 -10.79
N GLU A 30 22.07 5.42 -11.40
CA GLU A 30 22.70 4.10 -11.24
C GLU A 30 22.83 3.63 -9.77
N LYS A 31 22.85 4.61 -8.83
CA LYS A 31 22.96 4.38 -7.38
C LYS A 31 21.62 4.51 -6.62
N ARG A 32 20.53 4.86 -7.29
CA ARG A 32 19.17 5.06 -6.70
C ARG A 32 18.10 4.28 -7.45
N GLY A 33 18.48 3.25 -8.17
CA GLY A 33 17.52 2.26 -8.63
C GLY A 33 16.89 1.60 -7.39
N ILE A 34 15.64 1.92 -7.09
CA ILE A 34 14.83 1.13 -6.16
C ILE A 34 14.28 -0.01 -6.99
N ASP A 35 14.67 -1.22 -6.64
CA ASP A 35 14.06 -2.41 -7.24
C ASP A 35 12.58 -2.44 -6.84
N ILE A 36 11.72 -2.16 -7.81
CA ILE A 36 10.27 -2.25 -7.61
C ILE A 36 9.86 -3.70 -7.85
N PRO A 37 9.16 -4.34 -6.90
CA PRO A 37 8.70 -5.69 -7.09
C PRO A 37 7.80 -5.81 -8.34
N SER A 38 8.06 -6.82 -9.17
CA SER A 38 7.18 -7.13 -10.29
C SER A 38 5.88 -7.75 -9.77
N VAL A 39 4.75 -7.21 -10.20
CA VAL A 39 3.42 -7.73 -9.85
C VAL A 39 2.58 -7.92 -11.11
N THR A 40 1.65 -8.87 -11.05
CA THR A 40 0.63 -9.07 -12.07
C THR A 40 -0.39 -7.91 -12.06
N PRO A 41 -1.28 -7.81 -13.07
CA PRO A 41 -2.40 -6.87 -13.03
C PRO A 41 -3.32 -7.04 -11.81
N GLU A 42 -3.31 -8.21 -11.19
CA GLU A 42 -4.03 -8.54 -9.96
C GLU A 42 -3.23 -8.27 -8.68
N PHE A 43 -2.05 -7.65 -8.80
CA PHE A 43 -1.12 -7.32 -7.71
C PHE A 43 -0.47 -8.52 -7.03
N GLU A 44 -0.53 -9.71 -7.62
CA GLU A 44 0.21 -10.87 -7.15
C GLU A 44 1.67 -10.79 -7.60
N SER A 45 2.59 -11.05 -6.68
CA SER A 45 4.03 -11.09 -6.97
C SER A 45 4.42 -12.39 -7.70
N ASN A 46 5.71 -12.58 -7.98
CA ASN A 46 6.24 -13.86 -8.47
C ASN A 46 6.14 -15.01 -7.44
N VAL A 47 5.71 -14.72 -6.22
CA VAL A 47 5.45 -15.71 -5.16
C VAL A 47 3.95 -15.90 -5.05
N ALA A 48 3.44 -17.04 -5.52
CA ALA A 48 2.01 -17.33 -5.52
C ALA A 48 1.39 -17.20 -4.12
N GLY A 49 0.35 -16.35 -4.00
CA GLY A 49 -0.33 -16.01 -2.75
C GLY A 49 0.24 -14.80 -2.00
N LEU A 50 1.35 -14.23 -2.47
CA LEU A 50 1.92 -12.99 -1.93
C LEU A 50 1.56 -11.83 -2.85
N PHE A 51 0.82 -10.87 -2.34
CA PHE A 51 0.33 -9.69 -3.05
C PHE A 51 1.00 -8.42 -2.53
N ILE A 52 1.11 -7.41 -3.40
CA ILE A 52 1.73 -6.12 -3.07
C ILE A 52 0.83 -5.00 -3.57
N ALA A 53 0.48 -4.07 -2.69
CA ALA A 53 -0.31 -2.90 -3.03
C ALA A 53 0.21 -1.67 -2.28
N GLY A 54 0.02 -0.49 -2.86
CA GLY A 54 0.48 0.77 -2.26
C GLY A 54 1.86 1.19 -2.77
N GLU A 55 2.60 1.89 -1.94
CA GLU A 55 3.83 2.57 -2.33
C GLU A 55 4.95 1.60 -2.73
N LEU A 56 5.02 0.44 -2.08
CA LEU A 56 5.95 -0.64 -2.43
C LEU A 56 5.74 -1.15 -3.86
N GLY A 57 4.51 -1.09 -4.38
CA GLY A 57 4.19 -1.42 -5.77
C GLY A 57 4.51 -0.30 -6.79
N GLY A 58 5.23 0.76 -6.37
CA GLY A 58 5.75 1.81 -7.26
C GLY A 58 4.79 3.00 -7.47
N MET A 59 3.66 3.10 -6.78
CA MET A 59 2.70 4.18 -7.01
C MET A 59 2.15 4.77 -5.70
N GLY A 60 2.81 5.80 -5.18
CA GLY A 60 2.49 6.47 -3.91
C GLY A 60 1.29 7.43 -3.91
N LEU A 61 0.30 7.25 -4.79
CA LEU A 61 -0.90 8.09 -4.81
C LEU A 61 -2.01 7.48 -3.95
N ILE A 62 -2.53 8.24 -2.98
CA ILE A 62 -3.54 7.80 -2.00
C ILE A 62 -4.71 7.05 -2.65
N ARG A 63 -5.31 7.63 -3.71
CA ARG A 63 -6.40 6.99 -4.44
C ARG A 63 -5.97 5.67 -5.08
N LYS A 64 -4.82 5.67 -5.75
CA LYS A 64 -4.32 4.48 -6.43
C LYS A 64 -3.98 3.37 -5.44
N ALA A 65 -3.32 3.71 -4.34
CA ALA A 65 -3.05 2.76 -3.27
C ALA A 65 -4.34 2.12 -2.72
N ALA A 66 -5.38 2.93 -2.46
CA ALA A 66 -6.67 2.41 -2.01
C ALA A 66 -7.35 1.51 -3.06
N GLU A 67 -7.31 1.89 -4.34
CA GLU A 67 -7.83 1.05 -5.44
C GLU A 67 -7.09 -0.28 -5.54
N GLN A 68 -5.75 -0.26 -5.46
CA GLN A 68 -4.89 -1.45 -5.50
C GLN A 68 -5.21 -2.40 -4.34
N GLY A 69 -5.33 -1.88 -3.10
CA GLY A 69 -5.68 -2.69 -1.94
C GLY A 69 -7.01 -3.42 -2.12
N ARG A 70 -8.04 -2.73 -2.62
CA ARG A 70 -9.33 -3.35 -2.93
C ARG A 70 -9.21 -4.42 -4.02
N GLN A 71 -8.52 -4.12 -5.13
CA GLN A 71 -8.36 -5.05 -6.26
C GLN A 71 -7.55 -6.30 -5.87
N ALA A 72 -6.51 -6.14 -5.04
CA ALA A 72 -5.76 -7.27 -4.51
C ALA A 72 -6.66 -8.21 -3.68
N ILE A 73 -7.57 -7.68 -2.87
CA ILE A 73 -8.54 -8.50 -2.12
C ILE A 73 -9.52 -9.23 -3.06
N GLU A 74 -9.94 -8.59 -4.15
CA GLU A 74 -10.77 -9.27 -5.17
C GLU A 74 -10.05 -10.47 -5.79
N ALA A 75 -8.76 -10.36 -6.04
CA ALA A 75 -7.93 -11.46 -6.54
C ALA A 75 -7.75 -12.55 -5.47
N ILE A 76 -7.45 -12.16 -4.23
CA ILE A 76 -7.31 -13.08 -3.10
C ILE A 76 -8.61 -13.87 -2.87
N ARG A 77 -9.76 -13.23 -2.95
CA ARG A 77 -11.08 -13.88 -2.83
C ARG A 77 -11.26 -15.03 -3.83
N LYS A 78 -10.81 -14.84 -5.08
CA LYS A 78 -10.90 -15.86 -6.14
C LYS A 78 -10.08 -17.12 -5.85
N ARG A 79 -9.08 -17.02 -4.98
CA ARG A 79 -8.27 -18.18 -4.56
C ARG A 79 -9.03 -19.16 -3.65
N GLY A 80 -10.18 -18.76 -3.15
CA GLY A 80 -11.01 -19.54 -2.23
C GLY A 80 -10.43 -19.63 -0.83
N ARG A 81 -11.09 -20.39 0.04
CA ARG A 81 -10.65 -20.63 1.43
C ARG A 81 -9.70 -21.82 1.52
N GLY A 82 -8.87 -21.81 2.53
CA GLY A 82 -7.97 -22.91 2.88
C GLY A 82 -8.11 -23.28 4.37
N ASP A 83 -7.22 -24.18 4.81
CA ASP A 83 -7.21 -24.71 6.20
C ASP A 83 -6.51 -23.77 7.18
N GLN A 84 -5.94 -22.67 6.68
CA GLN A 84 -5.25 -21.66 7.50
C GLN A 84 -6.28 -20.88 8.34
N ASP A 85 -5.80 -20.25 9.42
CA ASP A 85 -6.64 -19.47 10.33
C ASP A 85 -7.23 -18.22 9.65
N TYR A 86 -6.47 -17.65 8.69
CA TYR A 86 -6.86 -16.49 7.91
C TYR A 86 -6.84 -16.79 6.41
N ASP A 87 -7.75 -16.17 5.67
CA ASP A 87 -7.73 -16.14 4.21
C ASP A 87 -6.69 -15.14 3.71
N VAL A 88 -6.47 -14.06 4.48
CA VAL A 88 -5.45 -13.05 4.21
C VAL A 88 -4.93 -12.38 5.48
N VAL A 89 -3.61 -12.20 5.56
CA VAL A 89 -2.96 -11.25 6.46
C VAL A 89 -2.55 -10.03 5.65
N ILE A 90 -3.02 -8.86 6.08
CA ILE A 90 -2.74 -7.56 5.47
C ILE A 90 -1.71 -6.85 6.34
N VAL A 91 -0.59 -6.46 5.76
CA VAL A 91 0.52 -5.81 6.45
C VAL A 91 0.58 -4.34 6.07
N GLY A 92 0.36 -3.47 7.04
CA GLY A 92 0.31 -2.01 6.88
C GLY A 92 -1.12 -1.46 6.85
N CYS A 93 -1.34 -0.35 7.56
CA CYS A 93 -2.63 0.33 7.71
C CYS A 93 -2.64 1.73 7.09
N GLY A 94 -1.93 1.88 5.96
CA GLY A 94 -2.04 3.03 5.06
C GLY A 94 -3.27 2.94 4.16
N PRO A 95 -3.40 3.80 3.12
CA PRO A 95 -4.54 3.82 2.21
C PRO A 95 -4.85 2.46 1.56
N ALA A 96 -3.80 1.71 1.17
CA ALA A 96 -3.95 0.39 0.58
C ALA A 96 -4.52 -0.62 1.58
N GLY A 97 -3.92 -0.69 2.78
CA GLY A 97 -4.31 -1.66 3.81
C GLY A 97 -5.69 -1.38 4.39
N LEU A 98 -6.05 -0.10 4.60
CA LEU A 98 -7.40 0.30 5.03
C LEU A 98 -8.45 -0.13 4.01
N SER A 99 -8.22 0.18 2.74
CA SER A 99 -9.14 -0.21 1.66
C SER A 99 -9.23 -1.73 1.49
N ALA A 100 -8.11 -2.43 1.62
CA ALA A 100 -8.06 -3.90 1.61
C ALA A 100 -8.84 -4.51 2.79
N GLY A 101 -8.66 -3.98 3.99
CA GLY A 101 -9.38 -4.45 5.18
C GLY A 101 -10.90 -4.30 5.03
N LEU A 102 -11.36 -3.15 4.52
CA LEU A 102 -12.78 -2.91 4.23
C LEU A 102 -13.33 -3.90 3.19
N ALA A 103 -12.57 -4.14 2.10
CA ALA A 103 -12.96 -5.11 1.08
C ALA A 103 -12.97 -6.55 1.62
N ALA A 104 -12.02 -6.91 2.47
CA ALA A 104 -12.00 -8.22 3.13
C ALA A 104 -13.25 -8.43 4.01
N MET A 105 -13.67 -7.39 4.76
CA MET A 105 -14.92 -7.42 5.53
C MET A 105 -16.16 -7.57 4.63
N GLU A 106 -16.25 -6.78 3.56
CA GLU A 106 -17.37 -6.84 2.60
C GLU A 106 -17.53 -8.26 2.03
N HIS A 107 -16.41 -8.91 1.71
CA HIS A 107 -16.39 -10.28 1.19
C HIS A 107 -16.40 -11.37 2.28
N LYS A 108 -16.52 -11.01 3.54
CA LYS A 108 -16.55 -11.94 4.69
C LYS A 108 -15.32 -12.88 4.72
N LEU A 109 -14.17 -12.37 4.33
CA LEU A 109 -12.91 -13.09 4.47
C LEU A 109 -12.46 -13.10 5.92
N ARG A 110 -11.82 -14.20 6.34
CA ARG A 110 -11.09 -14.25 7.61
C ARG A 110 -9.80 -13.46 7.41
N TYR A 111 -9.77 -12.23 7.88
CA TYR A 111 -8.61 -11.36 7.69
C TYR A 111 -7.94 -10.99 9.02
N LYS A 112 -6.65 -10.69 8.95
CA LYS A 112 -5.90 -10.00 10.00
C LYS A 112 -5.21 -8.80 9.36
N LEU A 113 -5.45 -7.62 9.88
CA LEU A 113 -4.76 -6.38 9.48
C LEU A 113 -3.82 -5.98 10.62
N ILE A 114 -2.53 -5.91 10.32
CA ILE A 114 -1.47 -5.55 11.28
C ILE A 114 -0.80 -4.24 10.86
N GLU A 115 -0.41 -3.44 11.84
CA GLU A 115 0.28 -2.18 11.66
C GLU A 115 1.39 -2.04 12.70
N GLN A 116 2.59 -1.65 12.28
CA GLN A 116 3.73 -1.49 13.16
C GLN A 116 3.60 -0.28 14.10
N GLU A 117 2.97 0.79 13.64
CA GLU A 117 2.73 2.00 14.41
C GLU A 117 1.55 1.82 15.39
N ASP A 118 1.34 2.80 16.23
CA ASP A 118 0.18 2.87 17.14
C ASP A 118 -1.01 3.63 16.54
N SER A 119 -0.89 4.05 15.29
CA SER A 119 -1.86 4.85 14.56
C SER A 119 -2.06 4.35 13.13
N LEU A 120 -3.21 4.63 12.57
CA LEU A 120 -3.50 4.35 11.17
C LEU A 120 -3.00 5.49 10.26
N GLY A 121 -2.88 5.20 8.96
CA GLY A 121 -2.60 6.18 7.93
C GLY A 121 -1.27 5.96 7.19
N GLY A 122 -0.37 5.15 7.73
CA GLY A 122 0.93 4.86 7.13
C GLY A 122 1.71 6.15 6.82
N ALA A 123 2.28 6.27 5.62
CA ALA A 123 3.04 7.46 5.20
C ALA A 123 2.27 8.79 5.37
N VAL A 124 0.94 8.78 5.22
CA VAL A 124 0.12 10.00 5.40
C VAL A 124 0.17 10.50 6.84
N PHE A 125 0.25 9.61 7.82
CA PHE A 125 0.36 10.00 9.23
C PHE A 125 1.63 10.82 9.50
N HIS A 126 2.72 10.53 8.80
CA HIS A 126 4.01 11.20 8.94
C HIS A 126 4.14 12.49 8.11
N TYR A 127 3.14 12.87 7.32
CA TYR A 127 3.18 14.15 6.61
C TYR A 127 3.27 15.32 7.60
N PRO A 128 3.92 16.44 7.22
CA PRO A 128 3.93 17.66 8.03
C PRO A 128 2.52 18.13 8.36
N ARG A 129 2.39 18.88 9.47
CA ARG A 129 1.13 19.53 9.87
C ARG A 129 0.60 20.40 8.74
N ASN A 130 -0.72 20.42 8.57
CA ASN A 130 -1.43 21.16 7.52
C ASN A 130 -1.01 20.81 6.08
N LYS A 131 -0.27 19.74 5.86
CA LYS A 131 0.04 19.26 4.51
C LYS A 131 -1.26 19.00 3.76
N VAL A 132 -1.40 19.64 2.60
CA VAL A 132 -2.48 19.34 1.68
C VAL A 132 -2.10 18.09 0.88
N ALA A 133 -2.89 17.05 1.01
CA ALA A 133 -2.80 15.86 0.19
C ALA A 133 -3.71 16.03 -1.03
N MET A 134 -3.14 15.89 -2.21
CA MET A 134 -3.91 15.82 -3.45
C MET A 134 -4.38 14.39 -3.65
N THR A 135 -5.68 14.20 -3.78
CA THR A 135 -6.27 12.89 -4.05
C THR A 135 -7.41 13.06 -5.05
N ALA A 136 -8.12 12.01 -5.37
CA ALA A 136 -9.27 12.04 -6.26
C ALA A 136 -10.36 11.12 -5.70
N PRO A 137 -11.60 11.23 -6.18
CA PRO A 137 -12.68 10.36 -5.75
C PRO A 137 -12.29 8.87 -5.85
N VAL A 138 -12.59 8.11 -4.80
CA VAL A 138 -12.30 6.68 -4.70
C VAL A 138 -13.52 5.93 -4.17
N GLN A 139 -13.72 4.70 -4.64
CA GLN A 139 -14.72 3.79 -4.12
C GLN A 139 -14.11 2.95 -3.01
N LEU A 140 -14.65 3.08 -1.81
CA LEU A 140 -14.29 2.23 -0.66
C LEU A 140 -15.41 1.25 -0.37
N ALA A 141 -15.06 -0.01 -0.11
CA ALA A 141 -16.00 -1.03 0.32
C ALA A 141 -16.68 -0.60 1.64
N LEU A 142 -17.93 -0.93 1.83
CA LEU A 142 -18.77 -0.61 3.00
C LEU A 142 -19.02 0.90 3.24
N VAL A 143 -18.33 1.79 2.53
CA VAL A 143 -18.39 3.26 2.71
C VAL A 143 -19.04 3.93 1.51
N GLY A 144 -18.77 3.41 0.31
CA GLY A 144 -19.23 4.00 -0.94
C GLY A 144 -18.21 4.96 -1.56
N LYS A 145 -18.71 5.87 -2.41
CA LYS A 145 -17.87 6.83 -3.14
C LYS A 145 -17.46 8.00 -2.26
N VAL A 146 -16.18 8.11 -1.99
CA VAL A 146 -15.56 9.21 -1.25
C VAL A 146 -15.05 10.26 -2.24
N LYS A 147 -15.46 11.51 -2.05
CA LYS A 147 -15.16 12.62 -2.96
C LYS A 147 -14.18 13.60 -2.29
N PHE A 148 -12.91 13.21 -2.18
CA PHE A 148 -11.85 14.16 -1.86
C PHE A 148 -11.12 14.58 -3.14
N GLY A 149 -10.78 15.87 -3.25
CA GLY A 149 -9.80 16.39 -4.20
C GLY A 149 -8.55 16.82 -3.43
N GLU A 150 -8.54 18.06 -2.98
CA GLU A 150 -7.53 18.56 -2.04
C GLU A 150 -8.06 18.44 -0.61
N VAL A 151 -7.29 17.83 0.26
CA VAL A 151 -7.69 17.62 1.65
C VAL A 151 -6.48 17.78 2.58
N LYS A 152 -6.65 18.46 3.70
CA LYS A 152 -5.61 18.52 4.72
C LYS A 152 -5.40 17.13 5.32
N LYS A 153 -4.15 16.82 5.65
CA LYS A 153 -3.74 15.57 6.31
C LYS A 153 -4.66 15.21 7.48
N GLU A 154 -4.88 16.16 8.38
CA GLU A 154 -5.65 15.95 9.60
C GLU A 154 -7.09 15.51 9.26
N LYS A 155 -7.74 16.21 8.34
CA LYS A 155 -9.10 15.88 7.90
C LYS A 155 -9.19 14.50 7.23
N LEU A 156 -8.15 14.11 6.51
CA LEU A 156 -8.08 12.78 5.89
C LEU A 156 -7.92 11.68 6.94
N LEU A 157 -7.06 11.90 7.94
CA LEU A 157 -6.89 10.96 9.05
C LEU A 157 -8.15 10.85 9.91
N ASP A 158 -8.81 11.96 10.23
CA ASP A 158 -10.09 11.99 10.96
C ASP A 158 -11.17 11.20 10.20
N PHE A 159 -11.22 11.36 8.88
CA PHE A 159 -12.14 10.60 8.03
C PHE A 159 -11.86 9.09 8.15
N TRP A 160 -10.61 8.65 8.09
CA TRP A 160 -10.28 7.22 8.18
C TRP A 160 -10.54 6.66 9.58
N LEU A 161 -10.26 7.41 10.63
CA LEU A 161 -10.63 7.05 12.00
C LEU A 161 -12.15 6.86 12.13
N ASP A 162 -12.94 7.76 11.55
CA ASP A 162 -14.39 7.64 11.52
C ASP A 162 -14.85 6.41 10.74
N VAL A 163 -14.25 6.13 9.58
CA VAL A 163 -14.52 4.91 8.80
C VAL A 163 -14.26 3.65 9.63
N VAL A 164 -13.08 3.55 10.24
CA VAL A 164 -12.71 2.40 11.09
C VAL A 164 -13.74 2.22 12.23
N ARG A 165 -14.10 3.31 12.91
CA ARG A 165 -15.07 3.28 14.00
C ARG A 165 -16.45 2.82 13.53
N ARG A 166 -16.97 3.37 12.41
CA ARG A 166 -18.30 3.04 11.89
C ARG A 166 -18.41 1.64 11.31
N THR A 167 -17.38 1.17 10.66
CA THR A 167 -17.37 -0.16 10.03
C THR A 167 -16.99 -1.27 11.02
N GLY A 168 -16.32 -0.95 12.12
CA GLY A 168 -15.77 -1.94 13.03
C GLY A 168 -14.54 -2.66 12.48
N LEU A 169 -13.84 -2.08 11.51
CA LEU A 169 -12.59 -2.63 10.97
C LEU A 169 -11.57 -2.83 12.10
N LYS A 170 -11.11 -4.07 12.25
CA LYS A 170 -10.16 -4.45 13.30
C LYS A 170 -8.73 -4.30 12.79
N VAL A 171 -7.93 -3.50 13.48
CA VAL A 171 -6.51 -3.30 13.22
C VAL A 171 -5.72 -3.71 14.46
N ALA A 172 -4.69 -4.52 14.28
CA ALA A 172 -3.72 -4.81 15.34
C ALA A 172 -2.54 -3.85 15.21
N PHE A 173 -2.53 -2.83 16.04
CA PHE A 173 -1.44 -1.86 16.13
C PHE A 173 -0.25 -2.41 16.91
N ARG A 174 0.95 -1.81 16.71
CA ARG A 174 2.23 -2.21 17.32
C ARG A 174 2.62 -3.66 16.99
N GLU A 175 2.17 -4.12 15.82
CA GLU A 175 2.46 -5.44 15.25
C GLU A 175 3.34 -5.28 14.01
N CYS A 176 4.66 -5.26 14.22
CA CYS A 176 5.62 -5.18 13.13
C CYS A 176 5.89 -6.57 12.56
N MET A 177 5.63 -6.77 11.27
CA MET A 177 6.00 -7.98 10.56
C MET A 177 7.53 -8.11 10.51
N GLN A 178 8.05 -9.25 10.93
CA GLN A 178 9.48 -9.57 10.93
C GLN A 178 9.84 -10.55 9.82
N ALA A 179 8.97 -11.52 9.54
CA ALA A 179 9.21 -12.53 8.52
C ALA A 179 7.90 -13.08 7.95
N ILE A 180 8.02 -13.63 6.74
CA ILE A 180 6.99 -14.43 6.09
C ILE A 180 7.63 -15.77 5.76
N GLU A 181 7.09 -16.84 6.33
CA GLU A 181 7.54 -18.21 6.12
C GLU A 181 6.50 -18.96 5.27
N ARG A 182 6.93 -19.92 4.47
CA ARG A 182 5.99 -20.82 3.78
C ARG A 182 5.49 -21.89 4.74
N ASP A 183 4.19 -22.17 4.66
CA ASP A 183 3.54 -23.22 5.46
C ASP A 183 2.52 -24.00 4.59
N GLY A 184 2.93 -25.14 4.09
CA GLY A 184 2.10 -25.97 3.21
C GLY A 184 1.60 -25.20 1.99
N GLY A 185 0.29 -25.00 1.86
CA GLY A 185 -0.34 -24.24 0.78
C GLY A 185 -0.52 -22.74 1.08
N GLY A 186 0.14 -22.19 2.11
CA GLY A 186 0.00 -20.81 2.55
C GLY A 186 1.28 -20.26 3.16
N PHE A 187 1.11 -19.39 4.16
CA PHE A 187 2.18 -18.66 4.81
C PHE A 187 1.95 -18.57 6.33
N VAL A 188 3.03 -18.33 7.04
CA VAL A 188 3.01 -17.83 8.42
C VAL A 188 3.65 -16.45 8.42
N VAL A 189 2.87 -15.44 8.80
CA VAL A 189 3.38 -14.08 9.05
C VAL A 189 3.80 -14.01 10.50
N CYS A 190 5.07 -13.71 10.73
CA CYS A 190 5.68 -13.63 12.04
C CYS A 190 5.85 -12.17 12.47
N THR A 191 5.42 -11.86 13.69
CA THR A 191 5.76 -10.61 14.40
C THR A 191 6.61 -10.95 15.63
N ALA A 192 6.98 -9.95 16.42
CA ALA A 192 7.72 -10.20 17.65
C ALA A 192 6.94 -11.06 18.67
N THR A 193 5.61 -11.00 18.63
CA THR A 193 4.73 -11.58 19.66
C THR A 193 3.78 -12.64 19.14
N GLN A 194 3.51 -12.69 17.83
CA GLN A 194 2.47 -13.50 17.21
C GLN A 194 2.94 -14.19 15.93
N ARG A 195 2.25 -15.28 15.61
CA ARG A 195 2.40 -16.01 14.34
C ARG A 195 1.01 -16.21 13.73
N TYR A 196 0.81 -15.72 12.51
CA TYR A 196 -0.49 -15.76 11.83
C TYR A 196 -0.42 -16.69 10.63
N ARG A 197 -1.09 -17.85 10.71
CA ARG A 197 -1.22 -18.78 9.59
C ARG A 197 -2.26 -18.27 8.60
N THR A 198 -1.85 -18.08 7.35
CA THR A 198 -2.71 -17.47 6.34
C THR A 198 -2.54 -18.11 4.96
N ARG A 199 -3.61 -18.14 4.16
CA ARG A 199 -3.54 -18.58 2.77
C ARG A 199 -2.83 -17.57 1.87
N SER A 200 -3.03 -16.29 2.09
CA SER A 200 -2.42 -15.21 1.31
C SER A 200 -1.89 -14.11 2.21
N VAL A 201 -0.91 -13.39 1.72
CA VAL A 201 -0.37 -12.19 2.37
C VAL A 201 -0.52 -11.01 1.41
N LEU A 202 -0.98 -9.87 1.91
CA LEU A 202 -0.98 -8.60 1.21
C LEU A 202 -0.03 -7.62 1.90
N LEU A 203 1.07 -7.28 1.25
CA LEU A 203 1.97 -6.20 1.65
C LEU A 203 1.37 -4.88 1.17
N ALA A 204 0.79 -4.11 2.09
CA ALA A 204 0.07 -2.86 1.84
C ALA A 204 0.87 -1.65 2.35
N MET A 205 2.16 -1.59 1.94
CA MET A 205 3.18 -0.63 2.38
C MET A 205 3.51 0.39 1.30
#